data_934defd1f0234ea11b636a70a3c9b05a
#
_entry.id   934defd1f0234ea11b636a70a3c9b05a
#
_cell.length_a   1.000
_cell.length_b   1.000
_cell.length_c   1.000
_cell.angle_alpha   90.00
_cell.angle_beta   90.00
_cell.angle_gamma   90.00
#
_symmetry.space_group_name_H-M   'P 1'
#
loop_
_entity.id
_entity.type
_entity.pdbx_description
1 polymer ?
#
loop_
_entity_poly.entity_id
_entity_poly.type
_entity_poly.pdbx_seq_one_letter_code
_entity_poly.pdbx_strand_id
1 'polypeptide(L)'
;MSGLAACAKALSARGVKVALLGKCNSGWLIYVYRPAMLAARLASPDTRGFLRSMGYTNQSAWLETLRAHLKTNPTFPHEIGVFLDYPLSDVKAFIEHAGADYCCAGIWKAYSNPISAQRTFALYRKCREVYMACYRRGLSISRLAVAA
;
A
#
# COMPACT_ATOMS: atom_id res chain seq x y z
N MET A 1 8.34 8.00 19.68
CA MET A 1 8.19 8.90 18.50
C MET A 1 9.53 9.26 17.84
N SER A 2 10.65 9.38 18.56
CA SER A 2 11.98 9.72 17.99
C SER A 2 12.49 8.71 16.96
N GLY A 3 12.30 7.41 17.16
CA GLY A 3 12.77 6.36 16.23
C GLY A 3 12.08 6.36 14.86
N LEU A 4 10.77 6.65 14.80
CA LEU A 4 10.05 6.71 13.54
C LEU A 4 10.50 7.92 12.69
N ALA A 5 10.71 9.07 13.32
CA ALA A 5 11.19 10.28 12.63
C ALA A 5 12.60 10.08 12.06
N ALA A 6 13.51 9.47 12.82
CA ALA A 6 14.84 9.13 12.35
C ALA A 6 14.82 8.14 11.18
N CYS A 7 13.98 7.10 11.27
CA CYS A 7 13.79 6.13 10.21
C CYS A 7 13.22 6.80 8.94
N ALA A 8 12.19 7.64 9.08
CA ALA A 8 11.58 8.36 7.96
C ALA A 8 12.59 9.30 7.27
N LYS A 9 13.44 9.99 8.02
CA LYS A 9 14.52 10.82 7.48
C LYS A 9 15.53 9.99 6.68
N ALA A 10 15.96 8.86 7.23
CA ALA A 10 16.92 7.96 6.56
C ALA A 10 16.33 7.34 5.27
N LEU A 11 15.06 6.96 5.27
CA LEU A 11 14.34 6.43 4.12
C LEU A 11 14.10 7.50 3.05
N SER A 12 13.85 8.75 3.45
CA SER A 12 13.63 9.87 2.52
C SER A 12 14.84 10.11 1.62
N ALA A 13 16.06 9.93 2.12
CA ALA A 13 17.29 9.99 1.32
C ALA A 13 17.38 8.88 0.25
N ARG A 14 16.56 7.85 0.36
CA ARG A 14 16.44 6.74 -0.60
C ARG A 14 15.17 6.82 -1.46
N GLY A 15 14.51 7.98 -1.50
CA GLY A 15 13.29 8.19 -2.27
C GLY A 15 12.06 7.47 -1.70
N VAL A 16 12.10 7.04 -0.45
CA VAL A 16 10.98 6.41 0.24
C VAL A 16 10.37 7.38 1.25
N LYS A 17 9.07 7.57 1.21
CA LYS A 17 8.32 8.39 2.17
C LYS A 17 7.58 7.52 3.17
N VAL A 18 7.42 8.07 4.36
CA VAL A 18 6.65 7.47 5.46
C VAL A 18 5.56 8.43 5.84
N ALA A 19 4.32 7.99 5.75
CA ALA A 19 3.14 8.76 6.13
C ALA A 19 2.38 8.05 7.27
N LEU A 20 2.02 8.81 8.29
CA LEU A 20 1.13 8.32 9.33
C LEU A 20 -0.31 8.50 8.84
N LEU A 21 -1.03 7.41 8.61
CA LEU A 21 -2.42 7.45 8.13
C LEU A 21 -3.44 7.58 9.26
N GLY A 22 -3.17 6.94 10.41
CA GLY A 22 -4.10 6.98 11.54
C GLY A 22 -3.68 6.07 12.67
N LYS A 23 -4.60 5.86 13.61
CA LYS A 23 -4.47 4.93 14.73
C LYS A 23 -5.58 3.88 14.61
N CYS A 24 -5.24 2.63 14.84
CA CYS A 24 -6.18 1.52 14.91
C CYS A 24 -6.03 0.79 16.27
N ASN A 25 -6.87 -0.19 16.54
CA ASN A 25 -6.86 -0.93 17.81
C ASN A 25 -5.52 -1.62 18.10
N SER A 26 -4.79 -2.02 17.06
CA SER A 26 -3.49 -2.69 17.17
C SER A 26 -2.28 -1.73 17.13
N GLY A 27 -2.49 -0.41 16.97
CA GLY A 27 -1.41 0.57 16.95
C GLY A 27 -1.55 1.66 15.88
N TRP A 28 -0.42 2.07 15.32
CA TRP A 28 -0.37 3.12 14.30
C TRP A 28 -0.40 2.52 12.90
N LEU A 29 -1.24 3.08 12.02
CA LEU A 29 -1.26 2.75 10.61
C LEU A 29 -0.25 3.64 9.87
N ILE A 30 0.84 3.01 9.43
CA ILE A 30 1.95 3.69 8.77
C ILE A 30 1.99 3.24 7.30
N TYR A 31 2.00 4.21 6.39
CA TYR A 31 2.13 3.98 4.96
C TYR A 31 3.55 4.32 4.49
N VAL A 32 4.22 3.34 3.90
CA VAL A 32 5.57 3.49 3.36
C VAL A 32 5.49 3.36 1.85
N TYR A 33 5.94 4.36 1.10
CA TYR A 33 5.75 4.41 -0.34
C TYR A 33 6.85 5.18 -1.06
N ARG A 34 6.96 4.96 -2.37
CA ARG A 34 7.78 5.76 -3.27
C ARG A 34 6.89 6.75 -4.01
N PRO A 35 7.10 8.07 -3.88
CA PRO A 35 6.22 9.09 -4.48
C PRO A 35 6.08 8.95 -5.99
N ALA A 36 7.18 8.66 -6.70
CA ALA A 36 7.14 8.50 -8.16
C ALA A 36 6.29 7.29 -8.59
N MET A 37 6.45 6.14 -7.91
CA MET A 37 5.66 4.93 -8.20
C MET A 37 4.18 5.15 -7.87
N LEU A 38 3.89 5.76 -6.72
CA LEU A 38 2.52 6.10 -6.36
C LEU A 38 1.91 7.07 -7.38
N ALA A 39 2.63 8.12 -7.76
CA ALA A 39 2.15 9.07 -8.76
C ALA A 39 1.86 8.40 -10.11
N ALA A 40 2.73 7.52 -10.58
CA ALA A 40 2.53 6.76 -11.81
C ALA A 40 1.29 5.86 -11.72
N ARG A 41 1.11 5.16 -10.60
CA ARG A 41 -0.08 4.31 -10.34
C ARG A 41 -1.36 5.13 -10.36
N LEU A 42 -1.37 6.27 -9.69
CA LEU A 42 -2.52 7.15 -9.56
C LEU A 42 -2.77 7.99 -10.83
N ALA A 43 -1.83 8.07 -11.77
CA ALA A 43 -1.98 8.79 -13.04
C ALA A 43 -2.87 8.04 -14.04
N SER A 44 -3.05 6.71 -13.93
CA SER A 44 -3.90 5.92 -14.82
C SER A 44 -5.34 6.47 -14.84
N PRO A 45 -5.95 6.67 -16.04
CA PRO A 45 -7.32 7.16 -16.16
C PRO A 45 -8.33 6.30 -15.38
N ASP A 46 -8.20 4.98 -15.46
CA ASP A 46 -9.10 4.04 -14.77
C ASP A 46 -9.00 4.15 -13.26
N THR A 47 -7.76 4.27 -12.74
CA THR A 47 -7.51 4.48 -11.32
C THR A 47 -8.09 5.80 -10.85
N ARG A 48 -7.88 6.89 -11.61
CA ARG A 48 -8.45 8.20 -11.29
C ARG A 48 -9.97 8.21 -11.31
N GLY A 49 -10.56 7.60 -12.33
CA GLY A 49 -12.02 7.45 -12.43
C GLY A 49 -12.59 6.73 -11.21
N PHE A 50 -12.01 5.60 -10.84
CA PHE A 50 -12.40 4.84 -9.68
C PHE A 50 -12.25 5.64 -8.38
N LEU A 51 -11.10 6.27 -8.15
CA LEU A 51 -10.89 7.05 -6.91
C LEU A 51 -11.83 8.27 -6.85
N ARG A 52 -12.15 8.92 -7.98
CA ARG A 52 -13.15 9.99 -8.01
C ARG A 52 -14.53 9.51 -7.58
N SER A 53 -14.96 8.34 -8.02
CA SER A 53 -16.24 7.77 -7.57
C SER A 53 -16.26 7.42 -6.08
N MET A 54 -15.07 7.27 -5.47
CA MET A 54 -14.89 7.04 -4.03
C MET A 54 -14.66 8.35 -3.24
N GLY A 55 -14.84 9.53 -3.86
CA GLY A 55 -14.73 10.84 -3.20
C GLY A 55 -13.35 11.49 -3.25
N TYR A 56 -12.38 10.92 -3.97
CA TYR A 56 -11.03 11.49 -4.14
C TYR A 56 -11.04 12.54 -5.27
N THR A 57 -11.50 13.74 -4.99
CA THR A 57 -11.67 14.80 -6.01
C THR A 57 -10.38 15.57 -6.31
N ASN A 58 -9.50 15.74 -5.31
CA ASN A 58 -8.26 16.49 -5.42
C ASN A 58 -7.03 15.57 -5.38
N GLN A 59 -6.30 15.48 -6.50
CA GLN A 59 -5.12 14.60 -6.60
C GLN A 59 -4.00 14.94 -5.62
N SER A 60 -3.78 16.22 -5.33
CA SER A 60 -2.76 16.66 -4.39
C SER A 60 -3.08 16.31 -2.94
N ALA A 61 -4.35 16.01 -2.65
CA ALA A 61 -4.86 15.71 -1.30
C ALA A 61 -5.31 14.26 -1.11
N TRP A 62 -4.94 13.34 -2.00
CA TRP A 62 -5.45 11.96 -1.93
C TRP A 62 -5.06 11.21 -0.66
N LEU A 63 -3.87 11.45 -0.11
CA LEU A 63 -3.49 10.86 1.18
C LEU A 63 -4.27 11.47 2.34
N GLU A 64 -4.61 12.75 2.28
CA GLU A 64 -5.48 13.43 3.26
C GLU A 64 -6.90 12.87 3.19
N THR A 65 -7.43 12.66 1.97
CA THR A 65 -8.74 12.02 1.77
C THR A 65 -8.74 10.60 2.33
N LEU A 66 -7.70 9.80 2.05
CA LEU A 66 -7.56 8.46 2.62
C LEU A 66 -7.52 8.49 4.16
N ARG A 67 -6.80 9.44 4.75
CA ARG A 67 -6.80 9.65 6.21
C ARG A 67 -8.18 10.01 6.76
N ALA A 68 -8.93 10.84 6.03
CA ALA A 68 -10.29 11.18 6.42
C ALA A 68 -11.19 9.93 6.38
N HIS A 69 -11.16 9.15 5.32
CA HIS A 69 -11.91 7.89 5.20
C HIS A 69 -11.58 6.91 6.33
N LEU A 70 -10.29 6.74 6.66
CA LEU A 70 -9.86 5.88 7.77
C LEU A 70 -10.36 6.33 9.15
N LYS A 71 -10.71 7.61 9.31
CA LYS A 71 -11.25 8.16 10.56
C LYS A 71 -12.77 8.15 10.63
N THR A 72 -13.43 8.40 9.50
CA THR A 72 -14.87 8.71 9.48
C THR A 72 -15.73 7.55 8.99
N ASN A 73 -15.18 6.65 8.16
CA ASN A 73 -15.96 5.54 7.64
C ASN A 73 -16.16 4.47 8.72
N PRO A 74 -17.38 3.93 8.85
CA PRO A 74 -17.65 2.84 9.79
C PRO A 74 -16.95 1.53 9.40
N THR A 75 -16.64 1.38 8.11
CA THR A 75 -15.91 0.24 7.55
C THR A 75 -14.53 0.67 7.08
N PHE A 76 -13.60 -0.27 7.07
CA PHE A 76 -12.25 0.01 6.56
C PHE A 76 -12.29 0.37 5.07
N PRO A 77 -11.62 1.46 4.63
CA PRO A 77 -11.64 1.91 3.24
C PRO A 77 -10.84 0.96 2.35
N HIS A 78 -11.53 0.06 1.64
CA HIS A 78 -10.89 -1.00 0.84
C HIS A 78 -10.21 -0.48 -0.42
N GLU A 79 -10.54 0.74 -0.87
CA GLU A 79 -9.83 1.45 -1.92
C GLU A 79 -8.35 1.73 -1.60
N ILE A 80 -7.93 1.57 -0.35
CA ILE A 80 -6.51 1.60 0.05
C ILE A 80 -5.67 0.60 -0.76
N GLY A 81 -6.25 -0.48 -1.25
CA GLY A 81 -5.60 -1.44 -2.13
C GLY A 81 -4.97 -0.80 -3.37
N VAL A 82 -5.56 0.27 -3.90
CA VAL A 82 -4.99 1.06 -5.00
C VAL A 82 -3.67 1.71 -4.61
N PHE A 83 -3.60 2.26 -3.39
CA PHE A 83 -2.39 2.88 -2.83
C PHE A 83 -1.30 1.84 -2.50
N LEU A 84 -1.69 0.58 -2.31
CA LEU A 84 -0.80 -0.56 -2.09
C LEU A 84 -0.38 -1.24 -3.40
N ASP A 85 -0.73 -0.66 -4.55
CA ASP A 85 -0.44 -1.16 -5.89
C ASP A 85 -1.08 -2.53 -6.20
N TYR A 86 -2.20 -2.86 -5.56
CA TYR A 86 -2.98 -4.05 -5.91
C TYR A 86 -3.69 -3.83 -7.27
N PRO A 87 -3.89 -4.88 -8.08
CA PRO A 87 -4.64 -4.77 -9.33
C PRO A 87 -5.98 -4.09 -9.12
N LEU A 88 -6.28 -3.06 -9.93
CA LEU A 88 -7.53 -2.29 -9.77
C LEU A 88 -8.78 -3.17 -9.94
N SER A 89 -8.73 -4.17 -10.82
CA SER A 89 -9.78 -5.17 -10.98
C SER A 89 -10.05 -5.93 -9.69
N ASP A 90 -9.00 -6.34 -8.98
CA ASP A 90 -9.13 -7.09 -7.73
C ASP A 90 -9.63 -6.21 -6.60
N VAL A 91 -9.21 -4.92 -6.55
CA VAL A 91 -9.73 -3.96 -5.56
C VAL A 91 -11.23 -3.71 -5.76
N LYS A 92 -11.67 -3.51 -7.01
CA LYS A 92 -13.09 -3.34 -7.34
C LYS A 92 -13.90 -4.58 -6.97
N ALA A 93 -13.45 -5.75 -7.40
CA ALA A 93 -14.13 -7.01 -7.12
C ALA A 93 -14.17 -7.31 -5.60
N PHE A 94 -13.11 -6.99 -4.86
CA PHE A 94 -13.13 -7.13 -3.41
C PHE A 94 -14.24 -6.28 -2.76
N ILE A 95 -14.43 -5.06 -3.20
CA ILE A 95 -15.49 -4.18 -2.70
C ILE A 95 -16.87 -4.71 -3.09
N GLU A 96 -17.03 -5.09 -4.36
CA GLU A 96 -18.28 -5.61 -4.92
C GLU A 96 -18.74 -6.90 -4.24
N HIS A 97 -17.82 -7.85 -4.04
CA HIS A 97 -18.09 -9.15 -3.42
C HIS A 97 -17.93 -9.15 -1.89
N ALA A 98 -17.74 -7.99 -1.25
CA ALA A 98 -17.47 -7.89 0.19
C ALA A 98 -16.37 -8.86 0.67
N GLY A 99 -15.37 -9.09 -0.16
CA GLY A 99 -14.26 -10.00 0.10
C GLY A 99 -14.57 -11.49 -0.04
N ALA A 100 -15.75 -11.88 -0.57
CA ALA A 100 -16.08 -13.26 -0.92
C ALA A 100 -15.67 -13.60 -2.37
N ASP A 101 -15.84 -14.84 -2.79
CA ASP A 101 -15.73 -15.34 -4.18
C ASP A 101 -14.38 -15.08 -4.89
N TYR A 102 -13.30 -15.00 -4.13
CA TYR A 102 -11.96 -14.80 -4.68
C TYR A 102 -11.35 -16.10 -5.22
N CYS A 103 -10.54 -16.00 -6.26
CA CYS A 103 -9.84 -17.17 -6.88
C CYS A 103 -8.67 -17.65 -6.00
N CYS A 104 -7.92 -16.75 -5.39
CA CYS A 104 -6.84 -17.09 -4.46
C CYS A 104 -6.55 -15.92 -3.50
N ALA A 105 -6.02 -16.26 -2.32
CA ALA A 105 -5.66 -15.29 -1.30
C ALA A 105 -4.17 -15.34 -0.99
N GLY A 106 -3.59 -14.16 -0.72
CA GLY A 106 -2.22 -13.97 -0.31
C GLY A 106 -2.06 -12.61 0.35
N ILE A 107 -1.25 -11.73 -0.24
CA ILE A 107 -1.13 -10.33 0.21
C ILE A 107 -2.42 -9.55 -0.03
N TRP A 108 -3.15 -9.93 -1.08
CA TRP A 108 -4.53 -9.50 -1.33
C TRP A 108 -5.37 -10.70 -1.76
N LYS A 109 -6.68 -10.53 -1.89
CA LYS A 109 -7.61 -11.49 -2.50
C LYS A 109 -7.70 -11.20 -3.99
N ALA A 110 -7.23 -12.13 -4.82
CA ALA A 110 -7.23 -12.01 -6.28
C ALA A 110 -8.50 -12.61 -6.88
N TYR A 111 -9.09 -11.91 -7.82
CA TYR A 111 -10.34 -12.26 -8.50
C TYR A 111 -10.14 -12.52 -9.98
N SER A 112 -9.14 -11.88 -10.61
CA SER A 112 -9.03 -11.86 -12.07
C SER A 112 -7.94 -12.76 -12.64
N ASN A 113 -6.75 -12.82 -12.06
CA ASN A 113 -5.62 -13.58 -12.58
C ASN A 113 -4.85 -14.31 -11.46
N PRO A 114 -5.33 -15.50 -11.05
CA PRO A 114 -4.74 -16.23 -9.94
C PRO A 114 -3.27 -16.62 -10.19
N ILE A 115 -2.89 -16.95 -11.43
CA ILE A 115 -1.52 -17.34 -11.76
C ILE A 115 -0.56 -16.17 -11.55
N SER A 116 -0.90 -15.00 -12.06
CA SER A 116 -0.11 -13.78 -11.89
C SER A 116 -0.03 -13.38 -10.41
N ALA A 117 -1.16 -13.43 -9.71
CA ALA A 117 -1.23 -13.12 -8.28
C ALA A 117 -0.32 -14.05 -7.45
N GLN A 118 -0.39 -15.36 -7.68
CA GLN A 118 0.45 -16.33 -6.98
C GLN A 118 1.94 -16.11 -7.22
N ARG A 119 2.34 -15.78 -8.47
CA ARG A 119 3.73 -15.41 -8.78
C ARG A 119 4.18 -14.18 -8.00
N THR A 120 3.35 -13.16 -7.93
CA THR A 120 3.62 -11.93 -7.17
C THR A 120 3.70 -12.21 -5.67
N PHE A 121 2.81 -13.02 -5.12
CA PHE A 121 2.85 -13.44 -3.71
C PHE A 121 4.14 -14.19 -3.38
N ALA A 122 4.58 -15.09 -4.26
CA ALA A 122 5.83 -15.82 -4.08
C ALA A 122 7.04 -14.89 -4.11
N LEU A 123 7.06 -13.93 -5.05
CA LEU A 123 8.12 -12.91 -5.14
C LEU A 123 8.19 -12.07 -3.86
N TYR A 124 7.05 -11.55 -3.38
CA TYR A 124 7.02 -10.72 -2.17
C TYR A 124 7.43 -11.49 -0.93
N ARG A 125 7.04 -12.77 -0.82
CA ARG A 125 7.49 -13.65 0.26
C ARG A 125 9.01 -13.79 0.26
N LYS A 126 9.59 -14.11 -0.91
CA LYS A 126 11.04 -14.21 -1.07
C LYS A 126 11.76 -12.89 -0.73
N CYS A 127 11.25 -11.76 -1.22
CA CYS A 127 11.80 -10.44 -0.87
C CYS A 127 11.77 -10.21 0.64
N ARG A 128 10.64 -10.49 1.29
CA ARG A 128 10.49 -10.34 2.75
C ARG A 128 11.51 -11.21 3.51
N GLU A 129 11.68 -12.46 3.11
CA GLU A 129 12.65 -13.38 3.73
C GLU A 129 14.08 -12.85 3.60
N VAL A 130 14.47 -12.39 2.42
CA VAL A 130 15.80 -11.80 2.17
C VAL A 130 15.99 -10.53 2.99
N TYR A 131 15.03 -9.62 3.00
CA TYR A 131 15.11 -8.39 3.79
C TYR A 131 15.20 -8.68 5.28
N MET A 132 14.41 -9.62 5.79
CA MET A 132 14.47 -10.02 7.21
C MET A 132 15.82 -10.67 7.56
N ALA A 133 16.39 -11.50 6.69
CA ALA A 133 17.71 -12.08 6.89
C ALA A 133 18.80 -11.00 6.92
N CYS A 134 18.76 -10.05 6.01
CA CYS A 134 19.68 -8.91 5.98
C CYS A 134 19.57 -8.04 7.24
N TYR A 135 18.33 -7.73 7.65
CA TYR A 135 18.08 -6.96 8.87
C TYR A 135 18.60 -7.63 10.12
N ARG A 136 18.39 -8.96 10.26
CA ARG A 136 18.94 -9.77 11.38
C ARG A 136 20.45 -9.81 11.41
N ARG A 137 21.13 -9.63 10.26
CA ARG A 137 22.58 -9.49 10.15
C ARG A 137 23.08 -8.06 10.43
N GLY A 138 22.19 -7.15 10.88
CA GLY A 138 22.54 -5.79 11.27
C GLY A 138 22.50 -4.75 10.15
N LEU A 139 21.98 -5.07 8.96
CA LEU A 139 21.78 -4.04 7.95
C LEU A 139 20.67 -3.07 8.40
N SER A 140 20.96 -1.78 8.31
CA SER A 140 19.96 -0.76 8.65
C SER A 140 18.82 -0.72 7.60
N ILE A 141 17.64 -0.32 8.02
CA ILE A 141 16.46 -0.20 7.15
C ILE A 141 16.75 0.70 5.94
N SER A 142 17.51 1.78 6.11
CA SER A 142 17.88 2.67 5.02
C SER A 142 18.80 2.00 3.98
N ARG A 143 19.64 1.05 4.38
CA ARG A 143 20.47 0.26 3.44
C ARG A 143 19.66 -0.80 2.70
N LEU A 144 18.59 -1.29 3.30
CA LEU A 144 17.65 -2.21 2.67
C LEU A 144 16.74 -1.52 1.65
N ALA A 145 16.51 -0.22 1.78
CA ALA A 145 15.76 0.57 0.81
C ALA A 145 16.63 0.84 -0.44
N VAL A 146 16.72 -0.16 -1.33
CA VAL A 146 17.42 -0.02 -2.61
C VAL A 146 16.77 1.07 -3.47
N ALA A 147 17.58 1.76 -4.29
CA ALA A 147 17.05 2.69 -5.27
C ALA A 147 16.17 1.95 -6.29
N ALA A 148 15.06 2.57 -6.70
CA ALA A 148 14.23 2.09 -7.81
C ALA A 148 14.82 2.60 -9.12
#